data_9c831bb73d12a37219f06f1b3cb35968
#
_entry.id   9c831bb73d12a37219f06f1b3cb35968
#
_cell.length_a   1.000
_cell.length_b   1.000
_cell.length_c   1.000
_cell.angle_alpha   90.00
_cell.angle_beta   90.00
_cell.angle_gamma   90.00
#
_symmetry.space_group_name_H-M   'P 1'
#
loop_
_entity.id
_entity.type
_entity.pdbx_description
1 polymer ?
#
loop_
_entity_poly.entity_id
_entity_poly.type
_entity_poly.pdbx_seq_one_letter_code
_entity_poly.pdbx_strand_id
1 'polypeptide(L)'
;MTDNESLKSSISNRSTSFIRNTSTKPRTDSFIFPNGDRYDGEYTVTEEAQIMRHGQGKHTSADQQLIYEGTWKNDKMHGTGRLIYGNGTSYDGEFQSNYFEGLGTYAWPDGGQYTGLWKGSKPIGKAEYTGPKLGVPFVGIANGQQTHMRYKVSSL
;
A
#
# COMPACT_ATOMS: atom_id res chain seq x y z
N MET A 1 -33.39 23.34 -69.77
CA MET A 1 -31.95 23.53 -69.55
C MET A 1 -31.85 23.94 -68.13
N THR A 2 -31.50 23.02 -67.33
CA THR A 2 -31.62 23.06 -65.88
C THR A 2 -30.25 22.99 -65.29
N ASP A 3 -29.79 24.08 -64.71
CA ASP A 3 -28.54 24.13 -63.99
C ASP A 3 -28.80 23.80 -62.51
N ASN A 4 -28.24 22.71 -62.09
CA ASN A 4 -28.35 22.16 -60.73
C ASN A 4 -27.05 22.51 -60.01
N GLU A 5 -27.00 23.62 -59.30
CA GLU A 5 -25.88 23.98 -58.45
C GLU A 5 -25.98 23.28 -57.12
N SER A 6 -25.05 22.37 -56.93
CA SER A 6 -24.82 21.58 -55.74
C SER A 6 -24.25 22.47 -54.64
N LEU A 7 -25.02 22.70 -53.58
CA LEU A 7 -24.59 23.31 -52.32
C LEU A 7 -23.66 22.37 -51.58
N LYS A 8 -22.36 22.58 -51.69
CA LYS A 8 -21.36 21.96 -50.81
C LYS A 8 -21.39 22.67 -49.45
N SER A 9 -22.06 22.07 -48.49
CA SER A 9 -21.96 22.49 -47.09
C SER A 9 -20.59 22.09 -46.55
N SER A 10 -19.78 23.08 -46.26
CA SER A 10 -18.51 22.93 -45.53
C SER A 10 -18.81 22.56 -44.09
N ILE A 11 -18.71 21.26 -43.76
CA ILE A 11 -18.69 20.83 -42.40
C ILE A 11 -17.31 21.14 -41.85
N SER A 12 -17.21 22.24 -41.13
CA SER A 12 -16.02 22.56 -40.31
C SER A 12 -15.90 21.54 -39.21
N ASN A 13 -14.98 20.57 -39.38
CA ASN A 13 -14.54 19.70 -38.32
C ASN A 13 -13.81 20.53 -37.24
N ARG A 14 -14.56 21.11 -36.32
CA ARG A 14 -14.00 21.52 -35.05
C ARG A 14 -13.69 20.23 -34.26
N SER A 15 -12.49 19.74 -34.41
CA SER A 15 -11.88 18.83 -33.45
C SER A 15 -11.80 19.56 -32.11
N THR A 16 -12.86 19.42 -31.33
CA THR A 16 -12.80 19.75 -29.90
C THR A 16 -11.86 18.74 -29.25
N SER A 17 -10.59 19.09 -29.22
CA SER A 17 -9.64 18.41 -28.34
C SER A 17 -10.14 18.65 -26.92
N PHE A 18 -10.93 17.70 -26.39
CA PHE A 18 -11.11 17.60 -24.96
C PHE A 18 -9.72 17.29 -24.38
N ILE A 19 -8.99 18.33 -24.05
CA ILE A 19 -7.87 18.23 -23.13
C ILE A 19 -8.51 17.77 -21.82
N ARG A 20 -8.57 16.44 -21.63
CA ARG A 20 -8.85 15.87 -20.32
C ARG A 20 -7.69 16.32 -19.45
N ASN A 21 -7.94 17.35 -18.67
CA ASN A 21 -7.07 17.74 -17.57
C ASN A 21 -7.07 16.54 -16.60
N THR A 22 -6.20 15.56 -16.84
CA THR A 22 -5.86 14.53 -15.87
C THR A 22 -5.08 15.26 -14.78
N SER A 23 -5.82 15.80 -13.81
CA SER A 23 -5.22 16.40 -12.63
C SER A 23 -4.43 15.28 -11.93
N THR A 24 -3.12 15.32 -12.07
CA THR A 24 -2.19 14.42 -11.36
C THR A 24 -2.13 14.73 -9.86
N LYS A 25 -2.90 15.73 -9.41
CA LYS A 25 -2.98 16.08 -7.99
C LYS A 25 -3.82 15.03 -7.26
N PRO A 26 -3.32 14.42 -6.20
CA PRO A 26 -4.08 13.49 -5.38
C PRO A 26 -5.38 14.15 -4.90
N ARG A 27 -6.47 13.42 -4.98
CA ARG A 27 -7.78 13.76 -4.41
C ARG A 27 -7.96 12.93 -3.17
N THR A 28 -8.75 13.40 -2.22
CA THR A 28 -9.06 12.66 -0.98
C THR A 28 -10.55 12.43 -0.91
N ASP A 29 -10.96 11.19 -0.66
CA ASP A 29 -12.36 10.81 -0.48
C ASP A 29 -12.48 9.48 0.29
N SER A 30 -13.74 9.07 0.56
CA SER A 30 -14.12 7.81 1.19
C SER A 30 -14.87 6.93 0.20
N PHE A 31 -14.45 5.67 0.07
CA PHE A 31 -15.05 4.70 -0.85
C PHE A 31 -15.45 3.42 -0.12
N ILE A 32 -16.59 2.85 -0.52
CA ILE A 32 -16.96 1.48 -0.20
C ILE A 32 -16.94 0.70 -1.50
N PHE A 33 -16.10 -0.33 -1.56
CA PHE A 33 -15.97 -1.19 -2.73
C PHE A 33 -17.11 -2.21 -2.81
N PRO A 34 -17.37 -2.83 -3.97
CA PRO A 34 -18.45 -3.83 -4.12
C PRO A 34 -18.33 -5.04 -3.19
N ASN A 35 -17.13 -5.39 -2.74
CA ASN A 35 -16.89 -6.46 -1.76
C ASN A 35 -17.13 -6.02 -0.31
N GLY A 36 -17.51 -4.76 -0.07
CA GLY A 36 -17.75 -4.19 1.24
C GLY A 36 -16.52 -3.59 1.94
N ASP A 37 -15.34 -3.68 1.33
CA ASP A 37 -14.14 -3.01 1.87
C ASP A 37 -14.31 -1.50 1.84
N ARG A 38 -13.75 -0.83 2.84
CA ARG A 38 -13.73 0.62 2.93
C ARG A 38 -12.33 1.16 2.70
N TYR A 39 -12.23 2.26 1.96
CA TYR A 39 -11.02 3.05 1.82
C TYR A 39 -11.30 4.51 2.11
N ASP A 40 -10.48 5.13 2.95
CA ASP A 40 -10.49 6.56 3.26
C ASP A 40 -9.09 7.12 2.96
N GLY A 41 -8.95 7.98 1.95
CA GLY A 41 -7.63 8.48 1.62
C GLY A 41 -7.49 9.11 0.25
N GLU A 42 -6.23 9.32 -0.12
CA GLU A 42 -5.85 9.90 -1.39
C GLU A 42 -5.99 8.88 -2.52
N TYR A 43 -6.43 9.35 -3.68
CA TYR A 43 -6.60 8.52 -4.87
C TYR A 43 -6.28 9.29 -6.15
N THR A 44 -6.05 8.52 -7.20
CA THR A 44 -5.96 9.01 -8.58
C THR A 44 -7.03 8.35 -9.45
N VAL A 45 -7.31 8.94 -10.59
CA VAL A 45 -8.25 8.39 -11.56
C VAL A 45 -7.48 8.08 -12.85
N THR A 46 -7.59 6.84 -13.34
CA THR A 46 -6.96 6.42 -14.60
C THR A 46 -7.64 7.03 -15.81
N GLU A 47 -7.06 6.87 -16.99
CA GLU A 47 -7.67 7.31 -18.24
C GLU A 47 -9.00 6.61 -18.54
N GLU A 48 -9.16 5.36 -18.05
CA GLU A 48 -10.41 4.59 -18.12
C GLU A 48 -11.42 4.96 -17.04
N ALA A 49 -11.20 6.06 -16.30
CA ALA A 49 -12.03 6.54 -15.20
C ALA A 49 -12.10 5.58 -13.99
N GLN A 50 -11.10 4.72 -13.79
CA GLN A 50 -11.00 3.86 -12.62
C GLN A 50 -10.32 4.60 -11.47
N ILE A 51 -10.85 4.43 -10.26
CA ILE A 51 -10.26 4.96 -9.03
C ILE A 51 -9.14 4.02 -8.58
N MET A 52 -7.96 4.57 -8.32
CA MET A 52 -6.82 3.86 -7.74
C MET A 52 -6.37 4.54 -6.45
N ARG A 53 -6.18 3.76 -5.38
CA ARG A 53 -5.58 4.25 -4.14
C ARG A 53 -4.16 4.75 -4.42
N HIS A 54 -3.87 5.95 -3.96
CA HIS A 54 -2.58 6.61 -4.18
C HIS A 54 -2.34 7.64 -3.09
N GLY A 55 -1.08 7.84 -2.64
CA GLY A 55 -0.77 8.73 -1.53
C GLY A 55 -1.14 8.12 -0.17
N GLN A 56 -1.58 8.91 0.78
CA GLN A 56 -1.93 8.46 2.13
C GLN A 56 -3.37 7.94 2.19
N GLY A 57 -3.58 6.82 2.88
CA GLY A 57 -4.94 6.30 3.04
C GLY A 57 -5.04 5.10 3.96
N LYS A 58 -6.27 4.87 4.43
CA LYS A 58 -6.64 3.76 5.29
C LYS A 58 -7.60 2.83 4.56
N HIS A 59 -7.26 1.57 4.51
CA HIS A 59 -8.12 0.50 4.01
C HIS A 59 -8.56 -0.40 5.17
N THR A 60 -9.83 -0.75 5.17
CA THR A 60 -10.42 -1.69 6.14
C THR A 60 -11.22 -2.73 5.37
N SER A 61 -10.91 -4.02 5.54
CA SER A 61 -11.70 -5.10 4.94
C SER A 61 -13.12 -5.14 5.51
N ALA A 62 -14.08 -5.65 4.74
CA ALA A 62 -15.49 -5.70 5.12
C ALA A 62 -15.73 -6.44 6.44
N ASP A 63 -14.95 -7.49 6.69
CA ASP A 63 -14.97 -8.30 7.92
C ASP A 63 -14.11 -7.72 9.05
N GLN A 64 -13.47 -6.57 8.82
CA GLN A 64 -12.54 -5.88 9.74
C GLN A 64 -11.34 -6.74 10.17
N GLN A 65 -11.04 -7.83 9.43
CA GLN A 65 -9.91 -8.70 9.73
C GLN A 65 -8.59 -8.19 9.15
N LEU A 66 -8.62 -7.12 8.35
CA LEU A 66 -7.44 -6.49 7.80
C LEU A 66 -7.62 -4.98 7.76
N ILE A 67 -6.68 -4.27 8.40
CA ILE A 67 -6.62 -2.80 8.35
C ILE A 67 -5.21 -2.41 7.92
N TYR A 68 -5.12 -1.62 6.85
CA TYR A 68 -3.86 -0.98 6.45
C TYR A 68 -4.01 0.53 6.49
N GLU A 69 -3.05 1.21 7.12
CA GLU A 69 -2.95 2.66 7.15
C GLU A 69 -1.53 3.06 6.76
N GLY A 70 -1.39 3.81 5.67
CA GLY A 70 -0.09 4.18 5.14
C GLY A 70 -0.15 4.67 3.72
N THR A 71 1.02 4.61 3.06
CA THR A 71 1.19 5.09 1.69
C THR A 71 0.73 4.05 0.67
N TRP A 72 0.04 4.52 -0.35
CA TRP A 72 -0.44 3.74 -1.49
C TRP A 72 0.19 4.22 -2.79
N LYS A 73 0.47 3.31 -3.69
CA LYS A 73 0.93 3.62 -5.04
C LYS A 73 0.30 2.65 -6.04
N ASN A 74 -0.49 3.18 -6.98
CA ASN A 74 -1.16 2.39 -8.00
C ASN A 74 -1.92 1.19 -7.40
N ASP A 75 -2.78 1.47 -6.44
CA ASP A 75 -3.64 0.51 -5.74
C ASP A 75 -2.91 -0.54 -4.89
N LYS A 76 -1.62 -0.35 -4.62
CA LYS A 76 -0.78 -1.25 -3.81
C LYS A 76 -0.23 -0.52 -2.59
N MET A 77 -0.13 -1.22 -1.45
CA MET A 77 0.61 -0.76 -0.29
C MET A 77 2.05 -0.50 -0.69
N HIS A 78 2.58 0.69 -0.36
CA HIS A 78 3.91 1.13 -0.78
C HIS A 78 4.46 2.15 0.21
N GLY A 79 5.80 2.36 0.25
CA GLY A 79 6.41 3.29 1.21
C GLY A 79 6.19 2.82 2.65
N THR A 80 5.84 3.70 3.57
CA THR A 80 5.66 3.38 4.99
C THR A 80 4.19 3.20 5.34
N GLY A 81 3.91 2.28 6.27
CA GLY A 81 2.55 2.04 6.75
C GLY A 81 2.48 1.00 7.86
N ARG A 82 1.28 0.83 8.36
CA ARG A 82 0.94 -0.15 9.38
C ARG A 82 -0.17 -1.06 8.90
N LEU A 83 0.07 -2.37 8.96
CA LEU A 83 -0.89 -3.42 8.65
C LEU A 83 -1.26 -4.16 9.92
N ILE A 84 -2.56 -4.31 10.17
CA ILE A 84 -3.11 -4.99 11.35
C ILE A 84 -4.02 -6.11 10.85
N TYR A 85 -3.83 -7.29 11.40
CA TYR A 85 -4.67 -8.47 11.16
C TYR A 85 -5.65 -8.66 12.31
N GLY A 86 -6.83 -9.22 12.05
CA GLY A 86 -7.90 -9.44 13.02
C GLY A 86 -7.50 -10.34 14.20
N ASN A 87 -6.48 -11.17 14.05
CA ASN A 87 -5.92 -11.96 15.12
C ASN A 87 -5.00 -11.17 16.08
N GLY A 88 -4.83 -9.86 15.85
CA GLY A 88 -3.95 -8.99 16.65
C GLY A 88 -2.50 -8.93 16.21
N THR A 89 -2.11 -9.68 15.18
CA THR A 89 -0.80 -9.53 14.54
C THR A 89 -0.71 -8.19 13.82
N SER A 90 0.46 -7.54 13.84
CA SER A 90 0.68 -6.31 13.08
C SER A 90 2.07 -6.23 12.47
N TYR A 91 2.19 -5.45 11.41
CA TYR A 91 3.46 -5.02 10.84
C TYR A 91 3.47 -3.50 10.70
N ASP A 92 4.55 -2.89 11.15
CA ASP A 92 4.80 -1.46 11.06
C ASP A 92 6.15 -1.25 10.39
N GLY A 93 6.18 -0.67 9.20
CA GLY A 93 7.42 -0.58 8.44
C GLY A 93 7.21 -0.19 6.97
N GLU A 94 8.20 -0.57 6.17
CA GLU A 94 8.23 -0.26 4.76
C GLU A 94 7.52 -1.36 3.92
N PHE A 95 6.88 -0.91 2.84
CA PHE A 95 6.16 -1.75 1.89
C PHE A 95 6.61 -1.47 0.46
N GLN A 96 6.66 -2.49 -0.36
CA GLN A 96 6.81 -2.38 -1.80
C GLN A 96 5.83 -3.33 -2.50
N SER A 97 4.87 -2.74 -3.22
CA SER A 97 3.89 -3.48 -4.04
C SER A 97 3.18 -4.61 -3.26
N ASN A 98 2.63 -4.29 -2.07
CA ASN A 98 1.95 -5.17 -1.12
C ASN A 98 2.86 -6.14 -0.33
N TYR A 99 4.19 -6.05 -0.46
CA TYR A 99 5.13 -6.87 0.31
C TYR A 99 5.80 -6.03 1.39
N PHE A 100 6.11 -6.65 2.53
CA PHE A 100 7.01 -6.08 3.52
C PHE A 100 8.40 -5.95 2.89
N GLU A 101 8.99 -4.77 3.00
CA GLU A 101 10.29 -4.44 2.41
C GLU A 101 11.04 -3.52 3.37
N GLY A 102 12.37 -3.42 3.25
CA GLY A 102 13.16 -2.49 4.06
C GLY A 102 13.08 -2.76 5.56
N LEU A 103 13.11 -1.71 6.37
CA LEU A 103 13.02 -1.81 7.83
C LEU A 103 11.56 -1.94 8.29
N GLY A 104 11.33 -2.84 9.26
CA GLY A 104 10.01 -2.99 9.84
C GLY A 104 9.97 -3.86 11.09
N THR A 105 8.91 -3.68 11.85
CA THR A 105 8.62 -4.42 13.08
C THR A 105 7.35 -5.25 12.88
N TYR A 106 7.47 -6.55 13.06
CA TYR A 106 6.36 -7.48 13.10
C TYR A 106 6.05 -7.83 14.54
N ALA A 107 4.80 -7.66 14.96
CA ALA A 107 4.35 -7.95 16.31
C ALA A 107 3.33 -9.08 16.30
N TRP A 108 3.51 -10.06 17.18
CA TRP A 108 2.58 -11.16 17.40
C TRP A 108 1.54 -10.82 18.47
N PRO A 109 0.38 -11.50 18.49
CA PRO A 109 -0.68 -11.26 19.47
C PRO A 109 -0.26 -11.49 20.93
N ASP A 110 0.76 -12.31 21.14
CA ASP A 110 1.30 -12.61 22.47
C ASP A 110 2.26 -11.53 23.01
N GLY A 111 2.48 -10.46 22.23
CA GLY A 111 3.38 -9.35 22.56
C GLY A 111 4.83 -9.55 22.11
N GLY A 112 5.16 -10.69 21.50
CA GLY A 112 6.46 -10.88 20.85
C GLY A 112 6.63 -9.92 19.67
N GLN A 113 7.86 -9.44 19.43
CA GLN A 113 8.16 -8.53 18.35
C GLN A 113 9.44 -8.93 17.64
N TYR A 114 9.46 -8.76 16.33
CA TYR A 114 10.64 -8.91 15.48
C TYR A 114 10.89 -7.62 14.74
N THR A 115 12.06 -7.01 14.93
CA THR A 115 12.48 -5.77 14.25
C THR A 115 13.71 -6.05 13.42
N GLY A 116 13.65 -5.76 12.12
CA GLY A 116 14.77 -6.03 11.22
C GLY A 116 14.49 -5.66 9.78
N LEU A 117 15.36 -6.16 8.90
CA LEU A 117 15.21 -5.98 7.45
C LEU A 117 14.28 -7.05 6.87
N TRP A 118 13.47 -6.62 5.90
CA TRP A 118 12.51 -7.44 5.16
C TRP A 118 12.77 -7.34 3.67
N LYS A 119 12.53 -8.44 2.96
CA LYS A 119 12.54 -8.49 1.50
C LYS A 119 11.49 -9.47 1.00
N GLY A 120 10.52 -8.97 0.23
CA GLY A 120 9.41 -9.77 -0.26
C GLY A 120 8.66 -10.50 0.85
N SER A 121 8.34 -9.80 1.95
CA SER A 121 7.69 -10.32 3.17
C SER A 121 8.47 -11.42 3.91
N LYS A 122 9.78 -11.53 3.67
CA LYS A 122 10.67 -12.45 4.37
C LYS A 122 11.70 -11.68 5.19
N PRO A 123 11.95 -12.09 6.45
CA PRO A 123 12.97 -11.45 7.26
C PRO A 123 14.38 -11.79 6.75
N ILE A 124 15.25 -10.79 6.64
CA ILE A 124 16.64 -10.94 6.19
C ILE A 124 17.61 -10.13 7.04
N GLY A 125 18.89 -10.54 7.01
CA GLY A 125 19.98 -9.79 7.64
C GLY A 125 19.87 -9.71 9.16
N LYS A 126 20.42 -8.62 9.73
CA LYS A 126 20.41 -8.41 11.18
C LYS A 126 19.01 -8.09 11.68
N ALA A 127 18.67 -8.68 12.83
CA ALA A 127 17.36 -8.51 13.45
C ALA A 127 17.43 -8.55 14.97
N GLU A 128 16.44 -7.96 15.59
CA GLU A 128 16.17 -8.02 17.02
C GLU A 128 14.80 -8.66 17.25
N TYR A 129 14.75 -9.62 18.18
CA TYR A 129 13.51 -10.23 18.63
C TYR A 129 13.33 -9.99 20.12
N THR A 130 12.16 -9.53 20.51
CA THR A 130 11.76 -9.39 21.92
C THR A 130 10.61 -10.37 22.19
N GLY A 131 10.84 -11.32 23.08
CA GLY A 131 9.82 -12.29 23.46
C GLY A 131 8.80 -11.72 24.43
N PRO A 132 7.56 -12.28 24.48
CA PRO A 132 6.45 -11.74 25.26
C PRO A 132 6.65 -11.76 26.77
N LYS A 133 7.51 -12.63 27.29
CA LYS A 133 7.66 -12.85 28.73
C LYS A 133 8.99 -12.40 29.32
N LEU A 134 10.02 -12.24 28.53
CA LEU A 134 11.37 -12.06 29.05
C LEU A 134 11.88 -10.62 29.02
N GLY A 135 11.29 -9.73 28.22
CA GLY A 135 11.75 -8.33 28.09
C GLY A 135 13.20 -8.16 27.62
N VAL A 136 13.93 -9.28 27.44
CA VAL A 136 15.34 -9.29 27.02
C VAL A 136 15.38 -9.56 25.53
N PRO A 137 15.94 -8.63 24.74
CA PRO A 137 16.03 -8.82 23.31
C PRO A 137 17.07 -9.86 22.91
N PHE A 138 16.73 -10.63 21.89
CA PHE A 138 17.65 -11.49 21.17
C PHE A 138 18.11 -10.78 19.91
N VAL A 139 19.36 -10.92 19.53
CA VAL A 139 19.88 -10.43 18.27
C VAL A 139 20.32 -11.60 17.40
N GLY A 140 20.13 -11.49 16.11
CA GLY A 140 20.50 -12.56 15.21
C GLY A 140 20.52 -12.14 13.76
N ILE A 141 20.63 -13.16 12.90
CA ILE A 141 20.65 -13.01 11.46
C ILE A 141 19.55 -13.88 10.87
N ALA A 142 18.73 -13.30 10.04
CA ALA A 142 17.70 -13.96 9.25
C ALA A 142 18.17 -14.11 7.80
N ASN A 143 17.85 -15.24 7.15
CA ASN A 143 18.19 -15.49 5.73
C ASN A 143 16.94 -15.69 4.84
N GLY A 144 15.77 -15.30 5.34
CA GLY A 144 14.48 -15.45 4.65
C GLY A 144 13.81 -16.83 4.83
N GLN A 145 14.51 -17.80 5.39
CA GLN A 145 13.98 -19.14 5.71
C GLN A 145 14.16 -19.51 7.18
N GLN A 146 15.29 -19.13 7.74
CA GLN A 146 15.66 -19.43 9.13
C GLN A 146 16.19 -18.16 9.80
N THR A 147 15.98 -18.08 11.12
CA THR A 147 16.49 -16.99 11.93
C THR A 147 17.32 -17.59 13.06
N HIS A 148 18.60 -17.25 13.10
CA HIS A 148 19.52 -17.64 14.18
C HIS A 148 19.61 -16.50 15.18
N MET A 149 19.04 -16.69 16.37
CA MET A 149 18.97 -15.68 17.42
C MET A 149 19.85 -16.07 18.61
N ARG A 150 20.47 -15.08 19.25
CA ARG A 150 21.21 -15.22 20.53
C ARG A 150 20.85 -14.05 21.45
N TYR A 151 20.99 -14.24 22.76
CA TYR A 151 20.77 -13.16 23.71
C TYR A 151 21.68 -11.96 23.41
N LYS A 152 21.12 -10.77 23.52
CA LYS A 152 21.84 -9.52 23.47
C LYS A 152 22.53 -9.35 24.83
N VAL A 153 23.80 -9.74 24.93
CA VAL A 153 24.62 -9.47 26.12
C VAL A 153 25.03 -8.01 26.02
N SER A 154 24.54 -7.17 26.93
CA SER A 154 25.09 -5.81 27.09
C SER A 154 26.53 -5.97 27.57
N SER A 155 27.50 -5.56 26.76
CA SER A 155 28.86 -5.38 27.25
C SER A 155 28.84 -4.31 28.35
N LEU A 156 29.15 -4.72 29.58
CA LEU A 156 29.42 -3.81 30.70
C LEU A 156 30.60 -2.90 30.40
#